data_3950494a29852dae681069f88b22e7b1
#
_entry.id   3950494a29852dae681069f88b22e7b1
#
_cell.length_a   1.000
_cell.length_b   1.000
_cell.length_c   1.000
_cell.angle_alpha   90.00
_cell.angle_beta   90.00
_cell.angle_gamma   90.00
#
_symmetry.space_group_name_H-M   'P 1'
#
loop_
_entity.id
_entity.type
_entity.pdbx_description
1 polymer ?
#
loop_
_entity_poly.entity_id
_entity_poly.type
_entity_poly.pdbx_seq_one_letter_code
_entity_poly.pdbx_strand_id
1 'polypeptide(L)'
;MIRLEEIREENFNECINLDPGVINEDFADSVAYSLAEAWIYYPAMKPLTIVLDGELIGFALLYVSEENFQIINFFIVEEFRGRGYGSQAARLCIDYLKDTYKADRISVPVHFRNTKALKFWRGLGFEESKNIEDGYLFMRCHL
;
A
#
# COMPACT_ATOMS: atom_id res chain seq x y z
N MET A 1 10.37 5.01 14.94
CA MET A 1 9.57 5.91 14.09
C MET A 1 9.38 5.32 12.70
N ILE A 2 8.15 5.30 12.22
CA ILE A 2 7.82 4.79 10.88
C ILE A 2 8.06 5.89 9.85
N ARG A 3 8.62 5.51 8.70
CA ARG A 3 8.74 6.41 7.56
C ARG A 3 8.67 5.62 6.25
N LEU A 4 8.42 6.34 5.16
CA LEU A 4 8.43 5.80 3.81
C LEU A 4 9.76 6.15 3.16
N GLU A 5 10.35 5.20 2.44
CA GLU A 5 11.60 5.43 1.70
C GLU A 5 11.50 4.87 0.30
N GLU A 6 12.18 5.54 -0.62
CA GLU A 6 12.28 5.05 -2.00
C GLU A 6 13.15 3.79 -2.06
N ILE A 7 12.91 2.97 -3.08
CA ILE A 7 13.74 1.81 -3.34
C ILE A 7 14.98 2.27 -4.09
N ARG A 8 16.13 1.89 -3.56
CA ARG A 8 17.45 2.24 -4.11
C ARG A 8 18.29 0.97 -4.22
N GLU A 9 19.43 1.10 -4.87
CA GLU A 9 20.38 0.00 -4.98
C GLU A 9 20.73 -0.58 -3.61
N GLU A 10 20.89 0.29 -2.60
CA GLU A 10 21.31 -0.10 -1.24
C GLU A 10 20.27 -0.95 -0.52
N ASN A 11 18.98 -0.76 -0.79
CA ASN A 11 17.92 -1.49 -0.10
C ASN A 11 17.15 -2.45 -1.00
N PHE A 12 17.53 -2.56 -2.27
CA PHE A 12 16.77 -3.34 -3.26
C PHE A 12 16.65 -4.81 -2.86
N ASN A 13 17.76 -5.46 -2.53
CA ASN A 13 17.73 -6.89 -2.21
C ASN A 13 16.91 -7.17 -0.96
N GLU A 14 17.03 -6.33 0.06
CA GLU A 14 16.24 -6.48 1.27
C GLU A 14 14.76 -6.27 0.98
N CYS A 15 14.44 -5.26 0.19
CA CYS A 15 13.06 -4.94 -0.16
C CYS A 15 12.38 -6.06 -0.95
N ILE A 16 13.08 -6.62 -1.95
CA ILE A 16 12.50 -7.64 -2.81
C ILE A 16 12.26 -8.96 -2.05
N ASN A 17 12.94 -9.15 -0.94
CA ASN A 17 12.78 -10.34 -0.10
C ASN A 17 11.76 -10.16 1.03
N LEU A 18 11.11 -9.00 1.12
CA LEU A 18 10.02 -8.82 2.08
C LEU A 18 8.88 -9.78 1.73
N ASP A 19 8.41 -10.51 2.75
CA ASP A 19 7.36 -11.52 2.59
C ASP A 19 6.03 -10.98 3.12
N PRO A 20 5.00 -10.87 2.26
CA PRO A 20 3.69 -10.44 2.74
C PRO A 20 3.03 -11.44 3.69
N GLY A 21 3.57 -12.66 3.82
CA GLY A 21 3.09 -13.67 4.75
C GLY A 21 1.98 -14.54 4.19
N VAL A 22 1.77 -15.70 4.83
CA VAL A 22 0.80 -16.71 4.37
C VAL A 22 -0.61 -16.15 4.30
N ILE A 23 -0.98 -15.33 5.28
CA ILE A 23 -2.32 -14.73 5.35
C ILE A 23 -2.60 -13.81 4.16
N ASN A 24 -1.55 -13.17 3.64
CA ASN A 24 -1.67 -12.22 2.54
C ASN A 24 -1.27 -12.79 1.17
N GLU A 25 -0.83 -14.06 1.09
CA GLU A 25 -0.37 -14.67 -0.17
C GLU A 25 -1.37 -14.51 -1.30
N ASP A 26 -2.65 -14.66 -0.98
CA ASP A 26 -3.71 -14.60 -1.99
C ASP A 26 -4.17 -13.18 -2.30
N PHE A 27 -3.78 -12.18 -1.50
CA PHE A 27 -4.34 -10.84 -1.58
C PHE A 27 -3.32 -9.74 -1.79
N ALA A 28 -2.09 -9.89 -1.30
CA ALA A 28 -1.03 -8.92 -1.50
C ALA A 28 -0.03 -9.45 -2.52
N ASP A 29 0.38 -8.60 -3.43
CA ASP A 29 1.40 -8.94 -4.43
C ASP A 29 2.78 -8.92 -3.79
N SER A 30 3.69 -9.71 -4.35
CA SER A 30 5.10 -9.63 -3.97
C SER A 30 5.68 -8.27 -4.37
N VAL A 31 6.78 -7.90 -3.74
CA VAL A 31 7.50 -6.67 -4.12
C VAL A 31 7.96 -6.77 -5.58
N ALA A 32 8.48 -7.93 -5.99
CA ALA A 32 8.95 -8.11 -7.36
C ALA A 32 7.84 -7.86 -8.39
N TYR A 33 6.65 -8.39 -8.16
CA TYR A 33 5.51 -8.16 -9.05
C TYR A 33 5.16 -6.67 -9.09
N SER A 34 5.12 -6.03 -7.94
CA SER A 34 4.79 -4.60 -7.83
C SER A 34 5.81 -3.72 -8.54
N LEU A 35 7.10 -4.08 -8.47
CA LEU A 35 8.15 -3.34 -9.19
C LEU A 35 8.01 -3.51 -10.70
N ALA A 36 7.60 -4.70 -11.15
CA ALA A 36 7.34 -4.93 -12.58
C ALA A 36 6.17 -4.07 -13.05
N GLU A 37 5.09 -4.00 -12.26
CA GLU A 37 3.98 -3.10 -12.57
C GLU A 37 4.42 -1.64 -12.62
N ALA A 38 5.23 -1.22 -11.65
CA ALA A 38 5.72 0.15 -11.58
C ALA A 38 6.55 0.51 -12.82
N TRP A 39 7.28 -0.44 -13.37
CA TRP A 39 8.02 -0.24 -14.61
C TRP A 39 7.06 -0.04 -15.81
N ILE A 40 6.02 -0.89 -15.91
CA ILE A 40 5.06 -0.83 -17.03
C ILE A 40 4.28 0.48 -17.00
N TYR A 41 3.90 0.95 -15.83
CA TYR A 41 3.08 2.15 -15.67
C TYR A 41 3.90 3.37 -15.24
N TYR A 42 5.20 3.33 -15.47
CA TYR A 42 6.09 4.43 -15.14
C TYR A 42 5.68 5.71 -15.90
N PRO A 43 5.67 6.90 -15.30
CA PRO A 43 6.03 7.19 -13.90
C PRO A 43 4.83 7.27 -12.94
N ALA A 44 3.68 6.72 -13.30
CA ALA A 44 2.46 6.83 -12.52
C ALA A 44 2.50 6.02 -11.21
N MET A 45 3.25 4.92 -11.17
CA MET A 45 3.35 4.11 -9.96
C MET A 45 4.58 4.47 -9.16
N LYS A 46 4.39 4.53 -7.82
CA LYS A 46 5.42 4.93 -6.86
C LYS A 46 5.62 3.80 -5.84
N PRO A 47 6.65 2.95 -6.02
CA PRO A 47 6.95 1.92 -5.02
C PRO A 47 7.74 2.53 -3.85
N LEU A 48 7.32 2.20 -2.62
CA LEU A 48 7.94 2.74 -1.42
C LEU A 48 8.12 1.61 -0.39
N THR A 49 9.23 1.65 0.33
CA THR A 49 9.44 0.77 1.47
C THR A 49 8.90 1.43 2.73
N ILE A 50 8.43 0.61 3.66
CA ILE A 50 8.00 1.06 4.98
C ILE A 50 9.09 0.68 5.96
N VAL A 51 9.63 1.67 6.66
CA VAL A 51 10.83 1.53 7.49
C VAL A 51 10.52 1.91 8.93
N LEU A 52 10.92 1.05 9.86
CA LEU A 52 10.83 1.31 11.30
C LEU A 52 12.26 1.37 11.86
N ASP A 53 12.69 2.56 12.28
CA ASP A 53 14.01 2.75 12.90
C ASP A 53 15.15 2.09 12.11
N GLY A 54 15.12 2.25 10.78
CA GLY A 54 16.15 1.72 9.89
C GLY A 54 15.92 0.31 9.38
N GLU A 55 14.87 -0.38 9.86
CA GLU A 55 14.55 -1.74 9.43
C GLU A 55 13.37 -1.73 8.47
N LEU A 56 13.49 -2.44 7.35
CA LEU A 56 12.40 -2.57 6.39
C LEU A 56 11.35 -3.53 6.97
N ILE A 57 10.13 -3.02 7.17
CA ILE A 57 9.04 -3.81 7.76
C ILE A 57 7.85 -3.97 6.83
N GLY A 58 7.85 -3.34 5.67
CA GLY A 58 6.72 -3.44 4.76
C GLY A 58 6.96 -2.71 3.45
N PHE A 59 5.91 -2.67 2.65
CA PHE A 59 5.96 -2.14 1.29
C PHE A 59 4.62 -1.53 0.90
N ALA A 60 4.68 -0.49 0.08
CA ALA A 60 3.50 0.14 -0.50
C ALA A 60 3.75 0.47 -1.96
N LEU A 61 2.74 0.21 -2.81
CA LEU A 61 2.76 0.64 -4.20
C LEU A 61 1.62 1.62 -4.40
N LEU A 62 1.95 2.84 -4.76
CA LEU A 62 0.98 3.92 -4.97
C LEU A 62 0.79 4.19 -6.46
N TYR A 63 -0.41 4.59 -6.83
CA TYR A 63 -0.72 5.02 -8.19
C TYR A 63 -1.09 6.49 -8.17
N VAL A 64 -0.47 7.26 -9.06
CA VAL A 64 -0.65 8.71 -9.13
C VAL A 64 -0.93 9.12 -10.57
N SER A 65 -2.13 9.62 -10.83
CA SER A 65 -2.46 10.27 -12.08
C SER A 65 -3.27 11.54 -11.77
N GLU A 66 -3.66 12.31 -12.79
CA GLU A 66 -4.28 13.61 -12.56
C GLU A 66 -5.47 13.60 -11.61
N GLU A 67 -6.32 12.57 -11.70
CA GLU A 67 -7.53 12.50 -10.87
C GLU A 67 -7.71 11.16 -10.17
N ASN A 68 -6.73 10.27 -10.28
CA ASN A 68 -6.84 8.93 -9.74
C ASN A 68 -5.63 8.62 -8.88
N PHE A 69 -5.87 8.54 -7.59
CA PHE A 69 -4.83 8.24 -6.59
C PHE A 69 -5.22 6.96 -5.88
N GLN A 70 -4.31 5.99 -5.88
CA GLN A 70 -4.61 4.69 -5.28
C GLN A 70 -3.44 4.17 -4.46
N ILE A 71 -3.77 3.37 -3.45
CA ILE A 71 -2.80 2.51 -2.78
C ILE A 71 -3.07 1.11 -3.35
N ILE A 72 -2.23 0.69 -4.29
CA ILE A 72 -2.44 -0.53 -5.09
C ILE A 72 -2.05 -1.79 -4.32
N ASN A 73 -0.90 -1.74 -3.65
CA ASN A 73 -0.41 -2.84 -2.82
C ASN A 73 0.12 -2.26 -1.51
N PHE A 74 -0.14 -2.96 -0.41
CA PHE A 74 0.26 -2.49 0.91
C PHE A 74 0.34 -3.68 1.85
N PHE A 75 1.48 -3.86 2.51
CA PHE A 75 1.58 -4.88 3.54
C PHE A 75 2.66 -4.54 4.56
N ILE A 76 2.47 -5.07 5.77
CA ILE A 76 3.49 -5.11 6.81
C ILE A 76 3.87 -6.59 6.98
N VAL A 77 5.15 -6.90 7.11
CA VAL A 77 5.59 -8.28 7.31
C VAL A 77 5.00 -8.83 8.63
N GLU A 78 4.77 -10.14 8.65
CA GLU A 78 4.01 -10.78 9.73
C GLU A 78 4.54 -10.47 11.12
N GLU A 79 5.86 -10.53 11.30
CA GLU A 79 6.49 -10.33 12.62
C GLU A 79 6.25 -8.93 13.21
N PHE A 80 5.86 -7.95 12.40
CA PHE A 80 5.60 -6.59 12.86
C PHE A 80 4.12 -6.22 12.91
N ARG A 81 3.22 -7.18 12.64
CA ARG A 81 1.78 -6.93 12.68
C ARG A 81 1.25 -6.89 14.12
N GLY A 82 0.07 -6.26 14.25
CA GLY A 82 -0.61 -6.18 15.54
C GLY A 82 -0.03 -5.16 16.49
N ARG A 83 0.82 -4.26 16.02
CA ARG A 83 1.48 -3.24 16.86
C ARG A 83 1.14 -1.81 16.44
N GLY A 84 0.19 -1.65 15.50
CA GLY A 84 -0.20 -0.32 15.02
C GLY A 84 0.68 0.26 13.91
N TYR A 85 1.71 -0.43 13.48
CA TYR A 85 2.60 0.08 12.43
C TYR A 85 1.90 0.20 11.08
N GLY A 86 1.01 -0.74 10.77
CA GLY A 86 0.24 -0.68 9.53
C GLY A 86 -0.59 0.59 9.43
N SER A 87 -1.29 0.97 10.50
CA SER A 87 -2.07 2.18 10.53
C SER A 87 -1.21 3.42 10.37
N GLN A 88 -0.06 3.46 11.04
CA GLN A 88 0.88 4.58 10.92
C GLN A 88 1.41 4.69 9.48
N ALA A 89 1.82 3.57 8.89
CA ALA A 89 2.34 3.55 7.53
C ALA A 89 1.27 3.95 6.51
N ALA A 90 0.04 3.46 6.67
CA ALA A 90 -1.06 3.81 5.78
C ALA A 90 -1.36 5.32 5.84
N ARG A 91 -1.35 5.91 7.03
CA ARG A 91 -1.53 7.37 7.18
C ARG A 91 -0.42 8.14 6.48
N LEU A 92 0.82 7.65 6.56
CA LEU A 92 1.93 8.28 5.84
C LEU A 92 1.73 8.22 4.32
N CYS A 93 1.21 7.11 3.80
CA CYS A 93 0.87 7.00 2.38
C CYS A 93 -0.21 8.01 1.98
N ILE A 94 -1.25 8.12 2.80
CA ILE A 94 -2.34 9.08 2.58
C ILE A 94 -1.79 10.51 2.60
N ASP A 95 -0.98 10.85 3.59
CA ASP A 95 -0.37 12.18 3.70
C ASP A 95 0.55 12.46 2.52
N TYR A 96 1.32 11.47 2.10
CA TYR A 96 2.20 11.61 0.94
C TYR A 96 1.42 11.99 -0.33
N LEU A 97 0.32 11.27 -0.58
CA LEU A 97 -0.53 11.56 -1.74
C LEU A 97 -1.20 12.93 -1.62
N LYS A 98 -1.69 13.26 -0.43
CA LYS A 98 -2.35 14.53 -0.18
C LYS A 98 -1.39 15.71 -0.30
N ASP A 99 -0.24 15.63 0.36
CA ASP A 99 0.68 16.77 0.45
C ASP A 99 1.50 16.95 -0.82
N THR A 100 1.95 15.85 -1.44
CA THR A 100 2.80 15.92 -2.62
C THR A 100 2.01 16.15 -3.91
N TYR A 101 0.86 15.49 -4.05
CA TYR A 101 0.10 15.49 -5.29
C TYR A 101 -1.26 16.19 -5.17
N LYS A 102 -1.59 16.72 -4.00
CA LYS A 102 -2.87 17.40 -3.75
C LYS A 102 -4.07 16.49 -3.98
N ALA A 103 -3.93 15.21 -3.65
CA ALA A 103 -5.02 14.26 -3.76
C ALA A 103 -6.19 14.70 -2.88
N ASP A 104 -7.39 14.70 -3.44
CA ASP A 104 -8.62 15.00 -2.69
C ASP A 104 -9.40 13.73 -2.36
N ARG A 105 -9.03 12.61 -2.94
CA ARG A 105 -9.59 11.30 -2.62
C ARG A 105 -8.59 10.21 -2.99
N ILE A 106 -8.68 9.08 -2.31
CA ILE A 106 -7.79 7.95 -2.51
C ILE A 106 -8.64 6.69 -2.56
N SER A 107 -8.32 5.78 -3.48
CA SER A 107 -8.95 4.46 -3.58
C SER A 107 -7.97 3.37 -3.20
N VAL A 108 -8.50 2.28 -2.64
CA VAL A 108 -7.72 1.08 -2.32
C VAL A 108 -8.49 -0.12 -2.84
N PRO A 109 -7.93 -0.92 -3.75
CA PRO A 109 -8.58 -2.18 -4.15
C PRO A 109 -8.37 -3.23 -3.07
N VAL A 110 -9.48 -3.79 -2.56
CA VAL A 110 -9.43 -4.81 -1.52
C VAL A 110 -10.28 -6.00 -1.97
N HIS A 111 -9.69 -7.19 -1.94
CA HIS A 111 -10.42 -8.40 -2.30
C HIS A 111 -11.59 -8.60 -1.34
N PHE A 112 -12.79 -8.93 -1.87
CA PHE A 112 -14.00 -9.02 -1.06
C PHE A 112 -13.90 -10.07 0.07
N ARG A 113 -13.04 -11.09 -0.09
CA ARG A 113 -12.79 -12.10 0.94
C ARG A 113 -11.81 -11.66 2.01
N ASN A 114 -11.06 -10.58 1.76
CA ASN A 114 -10.07 -10.10 2.71
C ASN A 114 -10.74 -9.21 3.76
N THR A 115 -11.47 -9.86 4.66
CA THR A 115 -12.25 -9.15 5.68
C THR A 115 -11.38 -8.34 6.64
N LYS A 116 -10.16 -8.80 6.90
CA LYS A 116 -9.21 -8.05 7.74
C LYS A 116 -8.81 -6.73 7.10
N ALA A 117 -8.51 -6.75 5.80
CA ALA A 117 -8.15 -5.54 5.08
C ALA A 117 -9.34 -4.59 4.96
N LEU A 118 -10.54 -5.11 4.68
CA LEU A 118 -11.75 -4.29 4.65
C LEU A 118 -11.93 -3.54 5.97
N LYS A 119 -11.78 -4.24 7.09
CA LYS A 119 -11.88 -3.63 8.41
C LYS A 119 -10.77 -2.62 8.66
N PHE A 120 -9.55 -2.94 8.26
CA PHE A 120 -8.38 -2.08 8.42
C PHE A 120 -8.58 -0.74 7.70
N TRP A 121 -8.94 -0.78 6.43
CA TRP A 121 -9.13 0.44 5.64
C TRP A 121 -10.37 1.22 6.10
N ARG A 122 -11.43 0.51 6.50
CA ARG A 122 -12.61 1.17 7.05
C ARG A 122 -12.25 1.95 8.32
N GLY A 123 -11.39 1.38 9.16
CA GLY A 123 -10.91 2.05 10.37
C GLY A 123 -10.09 3.30 10.09
N LEU A 124 -9.56 3.45 8.88
CA LEU A 124 -8.81 4.63 8.44
C LEU A 124 -9.68 5.65 7.71
N GLY A 125 -10.99 5.40 7.62
CA GLY A 125 -11.92 6.33 6.99
C GLY A 125 -12.29 5.99 5.55
N PHE A 126 -11.87 4.83 5.05
CA PHE A 126 -12.27 4.39 3.72
C PHE A 126 -13.65 3.73 3.77
N GLU A 127 -14.46 4.00 2.76
CA GLU A 127 -15.77 3.41 2.62
C GLU A 127 -15.82 2.50 1.38
N GLU A 128 -16.58 1.41 1.50
CA GLU A 128 -16.76 0.51 0.37
C GLU A 128 -17.58 1.18 -0.71
N SER A 129 -17.13 1.07 -1.96
CA SER A 129 -17.91 1.51 -3.11
C SER A 129 -18.63 0.30 -3.69
N LYS A 130 -19.54 0.55 -4.65
CA LYS A 130 -20.25 -0.52 -5.37
C LYS A 130 -19.45 -1.03 -6.56
N ASN A 131 -18.25 -0.49 -6.78
CA ASN A 131 -17.40 -0.86 -7.90
C ASN A 131 -16.61 -2.11 -7.55
N ILE A 132 -16.96 -3.24 -8.15
CA ILE A 132 -16.28 -4.53 -7.95
C ILE A 132 -15.73 -4.99 -9.30
N GLU A 133 -14.43 -5.27 -9.35
CA GLU A 133 -13.75 -5.79 -10.54
C GLU A 133 -12.91 -7.00 -10.14
N ASP A 134 -13.15 -8.15 -10.80
CA ASP A 134 -12.38 -9.39 -10.55
C ASP A 134 -12.30 -9.76 -9.06
N GLY A 135 -13.38 -9.52 -8.31
CA GLY A 135 -13.44 -9.83 -6.88
C GLY A 135 -12.88 -8.75 -5.98
N TYR A 136 -12.40 -7.63 -6.53
CA TYR A 136 -11.87 -6.51 -5.74
C TYR A 136 -12.89 -5.40 -5.61
N LEU A 137 -13.11 -4.97 -4.38
CA LEU A 137 -13.88 -3.77 -4.06
C LEU A 137 -12.93 -2.57 -4.06
N PHE A 138 -13.38 -1.46 -4.63
CA PHE A 138 -12.63 -0.21 -4.49
C PHE A 138 -13.17 0.55 -3.29
N MET A 139 -12.37 0.63 -2.24
CA MET A 139 -12.70 1.45 -1.07
C MET A 139 -12.18 2.86 -1.31
N ARG A 140 -12.90 3.86 -0.84
CA ARG A 140 -12.56 5.27 -1.09
C ARG A 140 -12.57 6.09 0.17
N CYS A 141 -11.63 7.02 0.22
CA CYS A 141 -11.54 8.01 1.28
C CYS A 141 -11.47 9.40 0.65
N HIS A 142 -12.31 10.31 1.12
CA HIS A 142 -12.27 11.72 0.71
C HIS A 142 -11.45 12.49 1.72
N LEU A 143 -10.55 13.34 1.23
CA LEU A 143 -9.59 14.08 2.06
C LEU A 143 -10.01 15.53 2.29
#